data_22cc256dd8011625ac85138e7db5875a
#
_entry.id   22cc256dd8011625ac85138e7db5875a
#
_cell.length_a   1.000
_cell.length_b   1.000
_cell.length_c   1.000
_cell.angle_alpha   90.00
_cell.angle_beta   90.00
_cell.angle_gamma   90.00
#
_symmetry.space_group_name_H-M   'P 1'
#
loop_
_entity.id
_entity.type
_entity.pdbx_description
1 polymer ?
#
loop_
_entity_poly.entity_id
_entity_poly.type
_entity_poly.pdbx_seq_one_letter_code
_entity_poly.pdbx_strand_id
1 'polypeptide(L)'
;MIKTILCAIDVNRPKDEIKVLETAQRLAAVENAQLDVITVLPDYGMSWVGGYFDENRTKEVRESVKKTLFDFVEEVLGAEVNAQVRHIVAVGTAYHEILEAAEKDEADLIILGAHRPDLKDYLLGPNAARVVRHSKSSVYVVR
;
A
#
# COMPACT_ATOMS: atom_id res chain seq x y z
N MET A 1 19.48 -9.78 -4.50
CA MET A 1 19.44 -8.31 -4.71
C MET A 1 17.98 -7.85 -4.82
N ILE A 2 17.65 -6.83 -4.08
CA ILE A 2 16.28 -6.27 -4.10
C ILE A 2 16.21 -5.22 -5.20
N LYS A 3 15.34 -5.46 -6.18
CA LYS A 3 15.16 -4.54 -7.32
C LYS A 3 13.88 -3.73 -7.21
N THR A 4 12.83 -4.31 -6.62
CA THR A 4 11.53 -3.66 -6.49
C THR A 4 10.97 -3.90 -5.10
N ILE A 5 10.56 -2.82 -4.47
CA ILE A 5 9.92 -2.83 -3.14
C ILE A 5 8.50 -2.32 -3.29
N LEU A 6 7.54 -3.08 -2.79
CA LEU A 6 6.14 -2.65 -2.71
C LEU A 6 5.82 -2.27 -1.26
N CYS A 7 5.47 -1.01 -1.05
CA CYS A 7 5.06 -0.50 0.25
C CYS A 7 3.55 -0.33 0.29
N ALA A 8 2.88 -1.01 1.20
CA ALA A 8 1.43 -0.92 1.34
C ALA A 8 1.08 0.01 2.51
N ILE A 9 0.29 1.02 2.23
CA ILE A 9 -0.14 2.00 3.23
C ILE A 9 -1.64 2.26 3.15
N ASP A 10 -2.20 2.76 4.23
CA ASP A 10 -3.60 3.18 4.31
C ASP A 10 -3.66 4.70 4.37
N VAL A 11 -4.12 5.32 3.28
CA VAL A 11 -4.19 6.79 3.18
C VAL A 11 -5.17 7.41 4.17
N ASN A 12 -6.06 6.60 4.74
CA ASN A 12 -7.02 7.07 5.77
C ASN A 12 -6.38 7.15 7.16
N ARG A 13 -5.16 6.65 7.31
CA ARG A 13 -4.40 6.66 8.56
C ARG A 13 -3.00 7.20 8.35
N PRO A 14 -2.87 8.40 7.80
CA PRO A 14 -1.56 8.91 7.36
C PRO A 14 -0.52 8.97 8.48
N LYS A 15 -0.92 9.32 9.69
CA LYS A 15 0.02 9.42 10.83
C LYS A 15 0.65 8.07 11.18
N ASP A 16 -0.11 6.99 11.04
CA ASP A 16 0.37 5.64 11.35
C ASP A 16 1.31 5.12 10.26
N GLU A 17 1.24 5.69 9.08
CA GLU A 17 1.94 5.19 7.90
C GLU A 17 3.24 5.94 7.57
N ILE A 18 3.54 7.04 8.26
CA ILE A 18 4.76 7.81 8.03
C ILE A 18 6.00 6.95 8.21
N LYS A 19 6.08 6.23 9.32
CA LYS A 19 7.23 5.37 9.64
C LYS A 19 7.38 4.23 8.63
N VAL A 20 6.26 3.68 8.18
CA VAL A 20 6.25 2.61 7.17
C VAL A 20 6.85 3.12 5.87
N LEU A 21 6.37 4.26 5.40
CA LEU A 21 6.82 4.85 4.16
C LEU A 21 8.29 5.29 4.22
N GLU A 22 8.71 5.88 5.32
CA GLU A 22 10.11 6.26 5.52
C GLU A 22 11.04 5.03 5.54
N THR A 23 10.61 3.95 6.16
CA THR A 23 11.36 2.70 6.19
C THR A 23 11.52 2.14 4.78
N ALA A 24 10.44 2.13 4.01
CA ALA A 24 10.47 1.65 2.63
C ALA A 24 11.44 2.47 1.78
N GLN A 25 11.41 3.78 1.92
CA GLN A 25 12.28 4.66 1.15
C GLN A 25 13.76 4.45 1.51
N ARG A 26 14.07 4.29 2.78
CA ARG A 26 15.46 4.02 3.21
C ARG A 26 15.99 2.73 2.61
N LEU A 27 15.18 1.68 2.64
CA LEU A 27 15.59 0.40 2.05
C LEU A 27 15.73 0.50 0.53
N ALA A 28 14.80 1.20 -0.12
CA ALA A 28 14.88 1.42 -1.56
C ALA A 28 16.16 2.18 -1.94
N ALA A 29 16.53 3.19 -1.17
CA ALA A 29 17.74 3.97 -1.41
C ALA A 29 19.01 3.12 -1.25
N VAL A 30 19.08 2.31 -0.20
CA VAL A 30 20.23 1.43 0.05
C VAL A 30 20.39 0.39 -1.04
N GLU A 31 19.31 -0.18 -1.49
CA GLU A 31 19.31 -1.24 -2.52
C GLU A 31 19.30 -0.69 -3.94
N ASN A 32 19.15 0.60 -4.09
CA ASN A 32 18.92 1.24 -5.41
C ASN A 32 17.73 0.59 -6.11
N ALA A 33 16.66 0.36 -5.36
CA ALA A 33 15.46 -0.34 -5.81
C ALA A 33 14.36 0.63 -6.26
N GLN A 34 13.49 0.14 -7.13
CA GLN A 34 12.26 0.86 -7.47
C GLN A 34 11.30 0.76 -6.28
N LEU A 35 10.75 1.88 -5.86
CA LEU A 35 9.72 1.93 -4.82
C LEU A 35 8.35 2.11 -5.45
N ASP A 36 7.47 1.16 -5.20
CA ASP A 36 6.06 1.24 -5.55
C ASP A 36 5.28 1.38 -4.25
N VAL A 37 4.28 2.25 -4.23
CA VAL A 37 3.44 2.46 -3.06
C VAL A 37 2.00 2.16 -3.44
N ILE A 38 1.37 1.26 -2.70
CA ILE A 38 -0.01 0.85 -2.93
C ILE A 38 -0.91 1.22 -1.77
N THR A 39 -2.10 1.69 -2.08
CA THR A 39 -3.20 1.77 -1.13
C THR A 39 -4.39 1.01 -1.71
N VAL A 40 -5.14 0.33 -0.85
CA VAL A 40 -6.28 -0.47 -1.28
C VAL A 40 -7.56 0.13 -0.74
N LEU A 41 -8.48 0.40 -1.65
CA LEU A 41 -9.83 0.85 -1.31
C LEU A 41 -10.69 -0.38 -1.03
N PRO A 42 -11.39 -0.40 0.10
CA PRO A 42 -12.34 -1.48 0.37
C PRO A 42 -13.44 -1.51 -0.67
N ASP A 43 -13.87 -2.70 -1.01
CA ASP A 43 -14.98 -2.92 -1.95
C ASP A 43 -16.33 -2.81 -1.23
N TYR A 44 -16.54 -1.71 -0.52
CA TYR A 44 -17.78 -1.50 0.22
C TYR A 44 -18.97 -1.34 -0.70
N GLY A 45 -19.84 -2.32 -0.66
CA GLY A 45 -21.15 -2.19 -1.30
C GLY A 45 -21.13 -1.96 -2.80
N MET A 46 -20.00 -2.13 -3.45
CA MET A 46 -19.93 -2.03 -4.90
C MET A 46 -20.80 -3.07 -5.57
N SER A 47 -20.84 -4.28 -5.01
CA SER A 47 -21.72 -5.34 -5.44
C SER A 47 -23.14 -5.21 -4.88
N TRP A 48 -23.33 -4.45 -3.83
CA TRP A 48 -24.61 -4.24 -3.16
C TRP A 48 -25.47 -3.21 -3.85
N VAL A 49 -24.83 -2.18 -4.35
CA VAL A 49 -25.51 -1.07 -5.00
C VAL A 49 -25.90 -1.44 -6.43
N GLY A 50 -25.46 -2.62 -6.88
CA GLY A 50 -25.91 -3.23 -8.13
C GLY A 50 -25.88 -2.26 -9.28
N GLY A 51 -27.02 -2.06 -9.93
CA GLY A 51 -27.15 -1.18 -11.08
C GLY A 51 -26.95 0.31 -10.81
N TYR A 52 -26.64 0.70 -9.58
CA TYR A 52 -26.41 2.12 -9.27
C TYR A 52 -24.93 2.48 -9.20
N PHE A 53 -24.05 1.50 -9.32
CA PHE A 53 -22.64 1.75 -9.30
C PHE A 53 -22.16 2.15 -10.68
N ASP A 54 -21.88 3.44 -10.85
CA ASP A 54 -21.42 4.00 -12.09
C ASP A 54 -19.90 3.81 -12.20
N GLU A 55 -19.42 3.25 -13.31
CA GLU A 55 -18.00 3.10 -13.61
C GLU A 55 -17.26 4.43 -13.55
N ASN A 56 -17.92 5.52 -13.97
CA ASN A 56 -17.33 6.85 -13.91
C ASN A 56 -17.07 7.29 -12.46
N ARG A 57 -17.97 6.93 -11.55
CA ARG A 57 -17.82 7.26 -10.14
C ARG A 57 -16.67 6.49 -9.51
N THR A 58 -16.51 5.23 -9.88
CA THR A 58 -15.35 4.42 -9.44
C THR A 58 -14.06 5.06 -9.91
N LYS A 59 -14.02 5.47 -11.14
CA LYS A 59 -12.85 6.12 -11.74
C LYS A 59 -12.53 7.44 -11.03
N GLU A 60 -13.54 8.25 -10.74
CA GLU A 60 -13.37 9.50 -10.00
C GLU A 60 -12.82 9.27 -8.60
N VAL A 61 -13.35 8.26 -7.90
CA VAL A 61 -12.89 7.90 -6.55
C VAL A 61 -11.43 7.44 -6.61
N ARG A 62 -11.09 6.59 -7.56
CA ARG A 62 -9.70 6.13 -7.74
C ARG A 62 -8.75 7.27 -8.01
N GLU A 63 -9.11 8.19 -8.88
CA GLU A 63 -8.28 9.35 -9.21
C GLU A 63 -8.11 10.27 -8.01
N SER A 64 -9.17 10.47 -7.23
CA SER A 64 -9.13 11.24 -6.00
C SER A 64 -8.20 10.61 -4.97
N VAL A 65 -8.30 9.30 -4.78
CA VAL A 65 -7.43 8.57 -3.85
C VAL A 65 -5.99 8.56 -4.34
N LYS A 66 -5.78 8.42 -5.63
CA LYS A 66 -4.44 8.47 -6.22
C LYS A 66 -3.77 9.82 -5.96
N LYS A 67 -4.53 10.90 -6.08
CA LYS A 67 -4.04 12.22 -5.74
C LYS A 67 -3.69 12.34 -4.26
N THR A 68 -4.56 11.83 -3.40
CA THR A 68 -4.32 11.81 -1.95
C THR A 68 -3.04 11.03 -1.62
N LEU A 69 -2.86 9.88 -2.26
CA LEU A 69 -1.66 9.06 -2.10
C LEU A 69 -0.41 9.80 -2.58
N PHE A 70 -0.48 10.40 -3.75
CA PHE A 70 0.62 11.19 -4.31
C PHE A 70 1.01 12.33 -3.37
N ASP A 71 0.05 13.09 -2.90
CA ASP A 71 0.28 14.23 -2.01
C ASP A 71 0.87 13.77 -0.67
N PHE A 72 0.42 12.66 -0.15
CA PHE A 72 0.95 12.11 1.09
C PHE A 72 2.41 11.66 0.94
N VAL A 73 2.71 10.93 -0.13
CA VAL A 73 4.09 10.49 -0.40
C VAL A 73 5.01 11.71 -0.56
N GLU A 74 4.55 12.74 -1.26
CA GLU A 74 5.33 13.97 -1.43
C GLU A 74 5.59 14.69 -0.12
N GLU A 75 4.59 14.76 0.73
CA GLU A 75 4.72 15.37 2.07
C GLU A 75 5.76 14.64 2.92
N VAL A 76 5.76 13.32 2.88
CA VAL A 76 6.65 12.51 3.72
C VAL A 76 8.05 12.36 3.14
N LEU A 77 8.16 12.11 1.84
CA LEU A 77 9.42 11.75 1.19
C LEU A 77 10.04 12.88 0.35
N GLY A 78 9.27 13.90 0.04
CA GLY A 78 9.73 15.00 -0.81
C GLY A 78 9.44 14.78 -2.29
N ALA A 79 9.48 15.86 -3.05
CA ALA A 79 9.12 15.87 -4.47
C ALA A 79 10.07 15.04 -5.34
N GLU A 80 11.37 15.07 -5.06
CA GLU A 80 12.35 14.33 -5.85
C GLU A 80 12.15 12.82 -5.76
N VAL A 81 11.96 12.31 -4.54
CA VAL A 81 11.71 10.89 -4.31
C VAL A 81 10.36 10.51 -4.89
N ASN A 82 9.35 11.32 -4.64
CA ASN A 82 8.00 11.05 -5.11
C ASN A 82 7.91 10.96 -6.64
N ALA A 83 8.73 11.72 -7.35
CA ALA A 83 8.76 11.66 -8.82
C ALA A 83 9.20 10.29 -9.35
N GLN A 84 9.91 9.51 -8.55
CA GLN A 84 10.38 8.18 -8.90
C GLN A 84 9.48 7.05 -8.38
N VAL A 85 8.51 7.38 -7.54
CA VAL A 85 7.59 6.41 -6.95
C VAL A 85 6.46 6.09 -7.92
N ARG A 86 6.13 4.80 -8.04
CA ARG A 86 4.92 4.37 -8.73
C ARG A 86 3.79 4.31 -7.71
N HIS A 87 2.72 5.03 -7.96
CA HIS A 87 1.55 5.10 -7.08
C HIS A 87 0.47 4.16 -7.60
N ILE A 88 0.03 3.24 -6.76
CA ILE A 88 -0.94 2.21 -7.14
C ILE A 88 -2.18 2.33 -6.24
N VAL A 89 -3.35 2.41 -6.85
CA VAL A 89 -4.62 2.34 -6.13
C VAL A 89 -5.36 1.11 -6.62
N ALA A 90 -5.64 0.20 -5.71
CA ALA A 90 -6.41 -1.01 -6.00
C ALA A 90 -7.74 -0.98 -5.24
N VAL A 91 -8.71 -1.73 -5.70
CA VAL A 91 -10.03 -1.86 -5.05
C VAL A 91 -10.27 -3.32 -4.76
N GLY A 92 -10.59 -3.64 -3.52
CA GLY A 92 -10.87 -5.01 -3.11
C GLY A 92 -10.47 -5.29 -1.68
N THR A 93 -10.10 -6.53 -1.42
CA THR A 93 -9.61 -6.97 -0.12
C THR A 93 -8.12 -6.64 -0.01
N ALA A 94 -7.73 -5.91 1.04
CA ALA A 94 -6.38 -5.36 1.14
C ALA A 94 -5.28 -6.40 0.92
N TYR A 95 -5.26 -7.49 1.69
CA TYR A 95 -4.19 -8.47 1.56
C TYR A 95 -4.13 -9.10 0.17
N HIS A 96 -5.28 -9.37 -0.42
CA HIS A 96 -5.36 -9.99 -1.75
C HIS A 96 -4.79 -9.05 -2.82
N GLU A 97 -5.19 -7.78 -2.78
CA GLU A 97 -4.72 -6.78 -3.74
C GLU A 97 -3.23 -6.49 -3.59
N ILE A 98 -2.73 -6.48 -2.36
CA ILE A 98 -1.30 -6.32 -2.10
C ILE A 98 -0.50 -7.48 -2.70
N LEU A 99 -0.94 -8.71 -2.46
CA LEU A 99 -0.26 -9.90 -2.99
C LEU A 99 -0.31 -9.94 -4.52
N GLU A 100 -1.44 -9.59 -5.10
CA GLU A 100 -1.59 -9.52 -6.54
C GLU A 100 -0.68 -8.46 -7.17
N ALA A 101 -0.62 -7.28 -6.58
CA ALA A 101 0.27 -6.22 -7.04
C ALA A 101 1.75 -6.63 -6.92
N ALA A 102 2.12 -7.27 -5.81
CA ALA A 102 3.48 -7.75 -5.62
C ALA A 102 3.88 -8.77 -6.67
N GLU A 103 2.99 -9.68 -7.01
CA GLU A 103 3.25 -10.67 -8.05
C GLU A 103 3.36 -10.03 -9.43
N LYS A 104 2.45 -9.13 -9.75
CA LYS A 104 2.42 -8.42 -11.03
C LYS A 104 3.66 -7.55 -11.23
N ASP A 105 4.11 -6.87 -10.19
CA ASP A 105 5.27 -5.99 -10.24
C ASP A 105 6.59 -6.74 -10.01
N GLU A 106 6.52 -8.03 -9.77
CA GLU A 106 7.68 -8.85 -9.42
C GLU A 106 8.46 -8.26 -8.24
N ALA A 107 7.72 -7.82 -7.22
CA ALA A 107 8.32 -7.22 -6.05
C ALA A 107 9.15 -8.24 -5.26
N ASP A 108 10.35 -7.84 -4.90
CA ASP A 108 11.26 -8.68 -4.11
C ASP A 108 10.98 -8.57 -2.62
N LEU A 109 10.40 -7.44 -2.21
CA LEU A 109 10.12 -7.14 -0.82
C LEU A 109 8.80 -6.38 -0.71
N ILE A 110 7.97 -6.80 0.24
CA ILE A 110 6.75 -6.09 0.62
C ILE A 110 6.99 -5.46 1.99
N ILE A 111 6.66 -4.18 2.14
CA ILE A 111 6.77 -3.48 3.41
C ILE A 111 5.39 -2.98 3.81
N LEU A 112 4.98 -3.24 5.04
CA LEU A 112 3.70 -2.79 5.57
C LEU A 112 3.77 -2.65 7.09
N GLY A 113 2.77 -1.96 7.65
CA GLY A 113 2.67 -1.77 9.09
C GLY A 113 2.11 -3.00 9.81
N ALA A 114 2.53 -3.17 11.05
CA ALA A 114 2.19 -4.35 11.85
C ALA A 114 0.75 -4.38 12.33
N HIS A 115 0.19 -3.25 12.72
CA HIS A 115 -1.07 -3.25 13.45
C HIS A 115 -1.85 -1.97 13.28
N ARG A 116 -3.13 -2.08 13.67
CA ARG A 116 -3.98 -0.91 13.90
C ARG A 116 -3.87 -0.51 15.36
N PRO A 117 -3.98 0.79 15.69
CA PRO A 117 -3.92 1.27 17.08
C PRO A 117 -4.98 0.66 18.01
N ASP A 118 -6.09 0.21 17.43
CA ASP A 118 -7.21 -0.39 18.15
C ASP A 118 -7.05 -1.90 18.42
N LEU A 119 -6.00 -2.52 17.90
CA LEU A 119 -5.69 -3.93 18.15
C LEU A 119 -4.65 -4.04 19.25
N LYS A 120 -4.97 -4.83 20.27
CA LYS A 120 -4.08 -5.00 21.42
C LYS A 120 -2.80 -5.77 21.08
N ASP A 121 -1.75 -5.07 21.20
CA ASP A 121 -0.37 -5.37 21.57
C ASP A 121 0.49 -6.34 20.77
N TYR A 122 0.16 -7.54 20.52
CA TYR A 122 1.15 -8.53 20.05
C TYR A 122 0.83 -9.14 18.71
N LEU A 123 -0.38 -8.92 18.26
CA LEU A 123 -0.87 -9.54 17.04
C LEU A 123 -0.65 -8.63 15.85
N LEU A 124 -0.24 -9.22 14.77
CA LEU A 124 -0.27 -8.55 13.48
C LEU A 124 -1.73 -8.28 13.11
N GLY A 125 -2.01 -7.14 12.51
CA GLY A 125 -3.31 -6.90 11.94
C GLY A 125 -3.66 -7.98 10.92
N PRO A 126 -4.95 -8.23 10.63
CA PRO A 126 -5.37 -9.30 9.73
C PRO A 126 -4.70 -9.26 8.36
N ASN A 127 -4.55 -8.08 7.79
CA ASN A 127 -3.94 -7.92 6.49
C ASN A 127 -2.44 -8.23 6.51
N ALA A 128 -1.71 -7.71 7.52
CA ALA A 128 -0.29 -7.99 7.66
C ALA A 128 -0.04 -9.49 7.87
N ALA A 129 -0.82 -10.12 8.74
CA ALA A 129 -0.70 -11.56 8.99
C ALA A 129 -0.91 -12.39 7.72
N ARG A 130 -1.91 -12.04 6.92
CA ARG A 130 -2.22 -12.76 5.69
C ARG A 130 -1.18 -12.52 4.60
N VAL A 131 -0.66 -11.31 4.50
CA VAL A 131 0.42 -11.02 3.56
C VAL A 131 1.66 -11.85 3.92
N VAL A 132 2.06 -11.85 5.19
CA VAL A 132 3.21 -12.63 5.65
C VAL A 132 3.02 -14.12 5.34
N ARG A 133 1.83 -14.65 5.59
CA ARG A 133 1.55 -16.08 5.39
C ARG A 133 1.57 -16.49 3.92
N HIS A 134 1.04 -15.66 3.04
CA HIS A 134 0.78 -16.03 1.64
C HIS A 134 1.76 -15.45 0.63
N SER A 135 2.62 -14.53 1.04
CA SER A 135 3.55 -13.89 0.13
C SER A 135 4.63 -14.86 -0.37
N LYS A 136 4.95 -14.75 -1.64
CA LYS A 136 6.12 -15.40 -2.24
C LYS A 136 7.37 -14.52 -2.07
N SER A 137 7.15 -13.24 -1.80
CA SER A 137 8.23 -12.27 -1.57
C SER A 137 8.55 -12.18 -0.08
N SER A 138 9.73 -11.69 0.24
CA SER A 138 10.06 -11.35 1.62
C SER A 138 9.14 -10.23 2.12
N VAL A 139 8.85 -10.22 3.40
CA VAL A 139 7.95 -9.23 4.00
C VAL A 139 8.63 -8.58 5.20
N TYR A 140 8.67 -7.26 5.17
CA TYR A 140 9.16 -6.45 6.27
C TYR A 140 7.95 -5.82 6.96
N VAL A 141 7.74 -6.18 8.22
CA VAL A 141 6.63 -5.65 9.01
C VAL A 141 7.16 -4.55 9.93
N VAL A 142 6.68 -3.33 9.74
CA VAL A 142 7.09 -2.16 10.53
C VAL A 142 6.19 -2.03 11.75
N ARG A 143 6.80 -1.98 12.94
CA ARG A 143 6.07 -1.79 14.20
C ARG A 143 6.09 -0.35 14.67
#